data_bc4f1b10dd74fc981edce929c46505d6
#
_entry.id   bc4f1b10dd74fc981edce929c46505d6
#
_cell.length_a   1.000
_cell.length_b   1.000
_cell.length_c   1.000
_cell.angle_alpha   90.00
_cell.angle_beta   90.00
_cell.angle_gamma   90.00
#
_symmetry.space_group_name_H-M   'P 1'
#
loop_
_entity.id
_entity.type
_entity.pdbx_description
1 polymer ?
#
loop_
_entity_poly.entity_id
_entity_poly.type
_entity_poly.pdbx_seq_one_letter_code
_entity_poly.pdbx_strand_id
1 'polypeptide(L)'
;MTKLIAIVGTNSKRSTNRQLLQYMQKHFADKAEIELVEIKDIPVFNKPANKQVPETIIEIAAKIEEADGVIIGTPEYDHSIPAVLMSALAWLSYGIYPLLSKPVMITGASYGTLGSSRAQLQLRQILNSPEIKATVLPDEFLLSHSLQAFDQ
;
A
#
# COMPACT_ATOMS: atom_id res chain seq x y z
N MET A 1 -18.95 -4.79 10.59
CA MET A 1 -17.92 -3.73 10.64
C MET A 1 -17.09 -3.78 9.36
N THR A 2 -16.77 -2.63 8.82
CA THR A 2 -15.96 -2.51 7.60
C THR A 2 -14.58 -3.12 7.83
N LYS A 3 -14.13 -3.93 6.90
CA LYS A 3 -12.82 -4.58 6.97
C LYS A 3 -11.87 -4.01 5.92
N LEU A 4 -10.74 -3.48 6.37
CA LEU A 4 -9.75 -2.86 5.50
C LEU A 4 -8.39 -3.52 5.66
N ILE A 5 -7.69 -3.65 4.54
CA ILE A 5 -6.29 -4.08 4.52
C ILE A 5 -5.43 -2.84 4.33
N ALA A 6 -4.43 -2.66 5.18
CA ALA A 6 -3.49 -1.54 5.09
C ALA A 6 -2.11 -2.07 4.70
N ILE A 7 -1.70 -1.80 3.48
CA ILE A 7 -0.41 -2.24 2.96
C ILE A 7 0.66 -1.24 3.38
N VAL A 8 1.66 -1.74 4.10
CA VAL A 8 2.86 -0.96 4.44
C VAL A 8 3.76 -0.95 3.20
N GLY A 9 3.85 0.21 2.54
CA GLY A 9 4.47 0.35 1.22
C GLY A 9 5.99 0.34 1.22
N THR A 10 6.63 -0.20 2.25
CA THR A 10 8.07 -0.29 2.37
C THR A 10 8.45 -1.54 3.16
N ASN A 11 9.67 -2.03 2.95
CA ASN A 11 10.25 -3.10 3.76
C ASN A 11 11.27 -2.57 4.78
N SER A 12 11.39 -1.27 4.93
CA SER A 12 12.26 -0.67 5.95
C SER A 12 11.73 -1.01 7.35
N LYS A 13 12.63 -1.37 8.26
CA LYS A 13 12.26 -1.68 9.65
C LYS A 13 11.82 -0.42 10.38
N ARG A 14 12.39 0.74 10.05
CA ARG A 14 12.00 2.04 10.60
C ARG A 14 11.19 2.76 9.56
N SER A 15 9.90 2.96 9.84
CA SER A 15 9.01 3.57 8.87
C SER A 15 7.93 4.37 9.57
N THR A 16 7.91 5.68 9.33
CA THR A 16 6.81 6.54 9.79
C THR A 16 5.52 6.25 9.01
N ASN A 17 5.61 5.64 7.84
CA ASN A 17 4.43 5.16 7.11
C ASN A 17 3.77 3.99 7.84
N ARG A 18 4.56 3.07 8.38
CA ARG A 18 4.01 2.00 9.23
C ARG A 18 3.37 2.58 10.49
N GLN A 19 4.03 3.54 11.13
CA GLN A 19 3.47 4.21 12.29
C GLN A 19 2.15 4.92 11.98
N LEU A 20 2.04 5.57 10.81
CA LEU A 20 0.80 6.20 10.37
C LEU A 20 -0.32 5.17 10.24
N LEU A 21 -0.05 4.03 9.60
CA LEU A 21 -1.06 2.98 9.45
C LEU A 21 -1.44 2.34 10.79
N GLN A 22 -0.49 2.17 11.68
CA GLN A 22 -0.76 1.69 13.05
C GLN A 22 -1.63 2.70 13.82
N TYR A 23 -1.38 3.98 13.67
CA TYR A 23 -2.20 5.02 14.25
C TYR A 23 -3.63 4.96 13.71
N MET A 24 -3.79 4.84 12.39
CA MET A 24 -5.11 4.71 11.76
C MET A 24 -5.86 3.47 12.29
N GLN A 25 -5.18 2.36 12.44
CA GLN A 25 -5.75 1.12 12.97
C GLN A 25 -6.37 1.35 14.35
N LYS A 26 -5.66 2.05 15.22
CA LYS A 26 -6.13 2.34 16.58
C LYS A 26 -7.22 3.41 16.57
N HIS A 27 -7.00 4.48 15.82
CA HIS A 27 -7.90 5.63 15.80
C HIS A 27 -9.29 5.27 15.29
N PHE A 28 -9.37 4.41 14.29
CA PHE A 28 -10.63 4.01 13.65
C PHE A 28 -11.16 2.66 14.13
N ALA A 29 -10.63 2.12 15.24
CA ALA A 29 -10.99 0.78 15.71
C ALA A 29 -12.48 0.59 15.99
N ASP A 30 -13.18 1.67 16.31
CA ASP A 30 -14.63 1.65 16.55
C ASP A 30 -15.46 1.65 15.26
N LYS A 31 -14.83 1.94 14.11
CA LYS A 31 -15.51 2.08 12.81
C LYS A 31 -15.10 1.04 11.78
N ALA A 32 -13.87 0.55 11.87
CA ALA A 32 -13.34 -0.38 10.90
C ALA A 32 -12.30 -1.31 11.54
N GLU A 33 -12.25 -2.52 11.05
CA GLU A 33 -11.18 -3.45 11.36
C GLU A 33 -10.10 -3.26 10.31
N ILE A 34 -8.96 -2.73 10.71
CA ILE A 34 -7.82 -2.48 9.81
C ILE A 34 -6.70 -3.47 10.13
N GLU A 35 -6.35 -4.29 9.16
CA GLU A 35 -5.23 -5.23 9.29
C GLU A 35 -4.04 -4.71 8.48
N LEU A 36 -2.88 -4.51 9.14
CA LEU A 36 -1.66 -4.14 8.44
C LEU A 36 -1.06 -5.36 7.73
N VAL A 37 -0.57 -5.15 6.53
CA VAL A 37 0.07 -6.18 5.72
C VAL A 37 1.46 -5.70 5.31
N GLU A 38 2.49 -6.51 5.62
CA GLU A 38 3.87 -6.25 5.24
C GLU A 38 4.19 -6.85 3.89
N ILE A 39 5.07 -6.17 3.13
CA ILE A 39 5.49 -6.65 1.81
C ILE A 39 6.98 -7.00 1.77
N LYS A 40 7.55 -7.37 2.91
CA LYS A 40 8.92 -7.84 3.01
C LYS A 40 9.05 -9.26 2.48
N ASP A 41 10.26 -9.64 2.13
CA ASP A 41 10.61 -11.01 1.71
C ASP A 41 9.85 -11.49 0.47
N ILE A 42 9.38 -10.54 -0.36
CA ILE A 42 8.74 -10.85 -1.63
C ILE A 42 9.83 -10.80 -2.71
N PRO A 43 9.97 -11.83 -3.55
CA PRO A 43 10.97 -11.79 -4.63
C PRO A 43 10.64 -10.67 -5.61
N VAL A 44 11.69 -10.09 -6.20
CA VAL A 44 11.52 -9.07 -7.23
C VAL A 44 10.75 -9.66 -8.40
N PHE A 45 9.75 -8.92 -8.88
CA PHE A 45 8.92 -9.38 -9.99
C PHE A 45 9.76 -9.63 -11.23
N ASN A 46 9.69 -10.85 -11.76
CA ASN A 46 10.48 -11.30 -12.91
C ASN A 46 9.63 -11.85 -14.07
N LYS A 47 8.32 -11.65 -13.97
CA LYS A 47 7.36 -12.07 -15.02
C LYS A 47 7.54 -13.54 -15.44
N PRO A 48 7.39 -14.51 -14.52
CA PRO A 48 7.62 -15.91 -14.86
C PRO A 48 6.65 -16.40 -15.94
N ALA A 49 7.16 -17.20 -16.89
CA ALA A 49 6.38 -17.67 -18.02
C ALA A 49 5.18 -18.54 -17.61
N ASN A 50 5.32 -19.29 -16.52
CA ASN A 50 4.25 -20.16 -16.00
C ASN A 50 3.21 -19.40 -15.16
N LYS A 51 3.37 -18.10 -15.00
CA LYS A 51 2.50 -17.23 -14.17
C LYS A 51 2.39 -17.70 -12.72
N GLN A 52 3.40 -18.38 -12.22
CA GLN A 52 3.42 -18.82 -10.84
C GLN A 52 3.77 -17.66 -9.91
N VAL A 53 2.86 -17.36 -8.98
CA VAL A 53 2.95 -16.24 -8.07
C VAL A 53 3.46 -16.76 -6.71
N PRO A 54 4.35 -16.01 -6.02
CA PRO A 54 4.80 -16.42 -4.69
C PRO A 54 3.66 -16.62 -3.71
N GLU A 55 3.82 -17.58 -2.79
CA GLU A 55 2.80 -17.91 -1.80
C GLU A 55 2.39 -16.69 -0.95
N THR A 56 3.36 -15.86 -0.56
CA THR A 56 3.08 -14.63 0.20
C THR A 56 2.15 -13.69 -0.55
N ILE A 57 2.30 -13.59 -1.87
CA ILE A 57 1.42 -12.77 -2.71
C ILE A 57 0.02 -13.38 -2.77
N ILE A 58 -0.08 -14.69 -2.86
CA ILE A 58 -1.38 -15.38 -2.85
C ILE A 58 -2.13 -15.10 -1.55
N GLU A 59 -1.43 -15.14 -0.42
CA GLU A 59 -2.01 -14.83 0.89
C GLU A 59 -2.49 -13.38 0.96
N ILE A 60 -1.68 -12.44 0.47
CA ILE A 60 -2.06 -11.01 0.44
C ILE A 60 -3.28 -10.82 -0.48
N ALA A 61 -3.29 -11.45 -1.64
CA ALA A 61 -4.41 -11.37 -2.58
C ALA A 61 -5.71 -11.86 -1.95
N ALA A 62 -5.66 -12.97 -1.22
CA ALA A 62 -6.83 -13.51 -0.53
C ALA A 62 -7.38 -12.53 0.51
N LYS A 63 -6.49 -11.89 1.28
CA LYS A 63 -6.90 -10.87 2.25
C LYS A 63 -7.54 -9.66 1.58
N ILE A 64 -6.99 -9.22 0.46
CA ILE A 64 -7.55 -8.10 -0.30
C ILE A 64 -8.95 -8.46 -0.82
N GLU A 65 -9.11 -9.65 -1.37
CA GLU A 65 -10.41 -10.08 -1.91
C GLU A 65 -11.50 -10.11 -0.84
N GLU A 66 -11.17 -10.51 0.37
CA GLU A 66 -12.12 -10.55 1.49
C GLU A 66 -12.40 -9.18 2.10
N ALA A 67 -11.55 -8.19 1.86
CA ALA A 67 -11.69 -6.86 2.45
C ALA A 67 -12.66 -5.99 1.65
N ASP A 68 -13.24 -5.01 2.34
CA ASP A 68 -14.11 -4.00 1.72
C ASP A 68 -13.30 -2.93 0.99
N GLY A 69 -12.05 -2.74 1.35
CA GLY A 69 -11.16 -1.76 0.74
C GLY A 69 -9.72 -1.94 1.19
N VAL A 70 -8.84 -1.18 0.57
CA VAL A 70 -7.41 -1.23 0.82
C VAL A 70 -6.87 0.17 1.07
N ILE A 71 -5.98 0.30 2.06
CA ILE A 71 -5.21 1.50 2.29
C ILE A 71 -3.77 1.17 1.92
N ILE A 72 -3.12 2.02 1.14
CA ILE A 72 -1.69 1.88 0.84
C ILE A 72 -0.98 3.10 1.39
N GLY A 73 -0.09 2.87 2.36
CA GLY A 73 0.78 3.91 2.91
C GLY A 73 2.15 3.81 2.26
N THR A 74 2.58 4.85 1.54
CA THR A 74 3.85 4.83 0.82
C THR A 74 4.79 5.93 1.25
N PRO A 75 6.07 5.61 1.53
CA PRO A 75 7.11 6.63 1.54
C PRO A 75 7.44 7.06 0.12
N GLU A 76 8.31 8.04 -0.01
CA GLU A 76 8.82 8.49 -1.30
C GLU A 76 10.33 8.24 -1.33
N TYR A 77 10.76 7.39 -2.25
CA TYR A 77 12.17 7.12 -2.52
C TYR A 77 12.48 7.59 -3.94
N ASP A 78 13.39 8.55 -4.06
CA ASP A 78 13.81 9.07 -5.36
C ASP A 78 12.62 9.52 -6.22
N HIS A 79 11.71 10.31 -5.63
CA HIS A 79 10.49 10.84 -6.23
C HIS A 79 9.46 9.78 -6.64
N SER A 80 9.63 8.54 -6.22
CA SER A 80 8.79 7.42 -6.64
C SER A 80 8.36 6.57 -5.45
N ILE A 81 7.51 5.60 -5.70
CA ILE A 81 7.22 4.56 -4.72
C ILE A 81 8.44 3.65 -4.54
N PRO A 82 8.58 3.00 -3.37
CA PRO A 82 9.66 2.04 -3.18
C PRO A 82 9.62 0.89 -4.19
N ALA A 83 10.80 0.38 -4.55
CA ALA A 83 10.92 -0.74 -5.48
C ALA A 83 10.13 -1.97 -5.00
N VAL A 84 10.12 -2.23 -3.69
CA VAL A 84 9.38 -3.35 -3.12
C VAL A 84 7.88 -3.21 -3.32
N LEU A 85 7.35 -1.99 -3.24
CA LEU A 85 5.92 -1.73 -3.48
C LEU A 85 5.58 -1.92 -4.95
N MET A 86 6.41 -1.40 -5.85
CA MET A 86 6.20 -1.60 -7.29
C MET A 86 6.20 -3.08 -7.63
N SER A 87 7.14 -3.84 -7.07
CA SER A 87 7.23 -5.28 -7.28
C SER A 87 5.99 -6.02 -6.75
N ALA A 88 5.53 -5.67 -5.55
CA ALA A 88 4.31 -6.26 -4.98
C ALA A 88 3.09 -6.02 -5.86
N LEU A 89 2.93 -4.79 -6.36
CA LEU A 89 1.80 -4.44 -7.25
C LEU A 89 1.90 -5.19 -8.58
N ALA A 90 3.12 -5.37 -9.11
CA ALA A 90 3.32 -6.14 -10.32
C ALA A 90 2.89 -7.60 -10.12
N TRP A 91 3.26 -8.22 -9.00
CA TRP A 91 2.79 -9.56 -8.66
C TRP A 91 1.28 -9.63 -8.51
N LEU A 92 0.66 -8.60 -7.91
CA LEU A 92 -0.79 -8.55 -7.67
C LEU A 92 -1.60 -8.22 -8.92
N SER A 93 -0.96 -8.12 -10.08
CA SER A 93 -1.60 -7.89 -11.37
C SER A 93 -1.10 -8.85 -12.44
N TYR A 94 -0.58 -10.01 -12.03
CA TYR A 94 -0.02 -10.99 -12.93
C TYR A 94 -0.70 -12.35 -12.77
N GLY A 95 -1.76 -12.56 -13.54
CA GLY A 95 -2.55 -13.80 -13.49
C GLY A 95 -3.56 -13.83 -12.34
N ILE A 96 -3.48 -12.89 -11.42
CA ILE A 96 -4.45 -12.64 -10.36
C ILE A 96 -4.75 -11.14 -10.35
N TYR A 97 -5.95 -10.77 -9.91
CA TYR A 97 -6.39 -9.37 -9.98
C TYR A 97 -7.22 -8.98 -8.76
N PRO A 98 -6.67 -9.09 -7.53
CA PRO A 98 -7.45 -8.82 -6.31
C PRO A 98 -7.86 -7.35 -6.16
N LEU A 99 -7.13 -6.44 -6.81
CA LEU A 99 -7.40 -5.00 -6.72
C LEU A 99 -8.44 -4.51 -7.73
N LEU A 100 -8.88 -5.38 -8.64
CA LEU A 100 -9.86 -4.99 -9.67
C LEU A 100 -11.13 -4.43 -9.02
N SER A 101 -11.43 -3.18 -9.33
CA SER A 101 -12.58 -2.43 -8.78
C SER A 101 -12.58 -2.30 -7.26
N LYS A 102 -11.51 -2.66 -6.58
CA LYS A 102 -11.40 -2.55 -5.12
C LYS A 102 -11.21 -1.07 -4.74
N PRO A 103 -11.97 -0.53 -3.79
CA PRO A 103 -11.70 0.81 -3.28
C PRO A 103 -10.33 0.89 -2.63
N VAL A 104 -9.51 1.84 -3.06
CA VAL A 104 -8.16 2.04 -2.54
C VAL A 104 -7.98 3.48 -2.12
N MET A 105 -7.54 3.68 -0.87
CA MET A 105 -7.09 4.98 -0.37
C MET A 105 -5.56 5.01 -0.36
N ILE A 106 -5.00 6.05 -0.93
CA ILE A 106 -3.55 6.29 -0.90
C ILE A 106 -3.25 7.28 0.22
N THR A 107 -2.24 6.97 1.01
CA THR A 107 -1.74 7.87 2.06
C THR A 107 -0.22 7.75 2.16
N GLY A 108 0.39 8.59 2.94
CA GLY A 108 1.82 8.48 3.15
C GLY A 108 2.38 9.57 4.02
N ALA A 109 3.64 9.40 4.35
CA ALA A 109 4.39 10.28 5.23
C ALA A 109 5.81 10.44 4.69
N SER A 110 6.41 11.59 4.94
CA SER A 110 7.83 11.82 4.65
C SER A 110 8.46 12.64 5.76
N TYR A 111 9.78 12.55 5.84
CA TYR A 111 10.54 13.35 6.80
C TYR A 111 10.52 14.83 6.44
N GLY A 112 10.44 15.15 5.16
CA GLY A 112 10.41 16.50 4.63
C GLY A 112 8.99 17.10 4.56
N THR A 113 8.87 18.14 3.74
CA THR A 113 7.65 18.95 3.66
C THR A 113 6.54 18.32 2.81
N LEU A 114 6.90 17.50 1.82
CA LEU A 114 5.96 17.11 0.77
C LEU A 114 5.07 15.91 1.12
N GLY A 115 5.34 15.20 2.22
CA GLY A 115 4.47 14.13 2.69
C GLY A 115 4.28 12.97 1.71
N SER A 116 5.31 12.65 0.93
CA SER A 116 5.32 11.62 -0.13
C SER A 116 4.45 11.94 -1.34
N SER A 117 4.22 13.22 -1.65
CA SER A 117 3.28 13.64 -2.68
C SER A 117 3.60 13.10 -4.07
N ARG A 118 4.87 13.06 -4.48
CA ARG A 118 5.26 12.56 -5.80
C ARG A 118 5.05 11.05 -5.90
N ALA A 119 5.40 10.31 -4.86
CA ALA A 119 5.16 8.87 -4.81
C ALA A 119 3.67 8.56 -4.85
N GLN A 120 2.85 9.32 -4.12
CA GLN A 120 1.40 9.12 -4.12
C GLN A 120 0.79 9.39 -5.50
N LEU A 121 1.28 10.40 -6.22
CA LEU A 121 0.81 10.67 -7.58
C LEU A 121 1.16 9.52 -8.52
N GLN A 122 2.37 9.01 -8.44
CA GLN A 122 2.80 7.85 -9.22
C GLN A 122 1.96 6.60 -8.87
N LEU A 123 1.73 6.37 -7.57
CA LEU A 123 0.94 5.23 -7.13
C LEU A 123 -0.49 5.29 -7.68
N ARG A 124 -1.11 6.47 -7.69
CA ARG A 124 -2.43 6.69 -8.28
C ARG A 124 -2.45 6.30 -9.75
N GLN A 125 -1.43 6.69 -10.49
CA GLN A 125 -1.29 6.34 -11.90
C GLN A 125 -1.17 4.82 -12.09
N ILE A 126 -0.37 4.15 -11.27
CA ILE A 126 -0.20 2.70 -11.32
C ILE A 126 -1.52 1.98 -11.04
N LEU A 127 -2.22 2.38 -9.99
CA LEU A 127 -3.48 1.74 -9.58
C LEU A 127 -4.59 1.94 -10.61
N ASN A 128 -4.54 3.00 -11.41
CA ASN A 128 -5.49 3.26 -12.48
C ASN A 128 -5.12 2.56 -13.79
N SER A 129 -3.99 1.86 -13.84
CA SER A 129 -3.58 1.14 -15.05
C SER A 129 -4.57 0.03 -15.41
N PRO A 130 -4.67 -0.34 -16.70
CA PRO A 130 -5.64 -1.36 -17.14
C PRO A 130 -5.45 -2.72 -16.47
N GLU A 131 -4.24 -3.05 -16.06
CA GLU A 131 -3.93 -4.34 -15.45
C GLU A 131 -4.37 -4.41 -13.99
N ILE A 132 -4.50 -3.27 -13.31
CA ILE A 132 -4.89 -3.22 -11.89
C ILE A 132 -6.33 -2.77 -11.73
N LYS A 133 -6.71 -1.66 -12.36
CA LYS A 133 -8.09 -1.10 -12.36
C LYS A 133 -8.73 -1.01 -10.98
N ALA A 134 -7.98 -0.50 -10.01
CA ALA A 134 -8.56 -0.22 -8.70
C ALA A 134 -9.51 0.97 -8.77
N THR A 135 -10.43 1.08 -7.82
CA THR A 135 -11.25 2.26 -7.64
C THR A 135 -10.54 3.16 -6.62
N VAL A 136 -9.73 4.09 -7.13
CA VAL A 136 -8.89 4.92 -6.27
C VAL A 136 -9.69 6.12 -5.77
N LEU A 137 -9.72 6.31 -4.45
CA LEU A 137 -10.39 7.46 -3.85
C LEU A 137 -9.62 8.74 -4.19
N PRO A 138 -10.33 9.85 -4.47
CA PRO A 138 -9.67 11.12 -4.82
C PRO A 138 -9.01 11.81 -3.64
N ASP A 139 -9.37 11.43 -2.43
CA ASP A 139 -8.87 12.05 -1.20
C ASP A 139 -7.37 11.86 -1.05
N GLU A 140 -6.69 12.88 -0.56
CA GLU A 140 -5.25 12.85 -0.34
C GLU A 140 -4.96 13.05 1.14
N PHE A 141 -4.01 12.30 1.67
CA PHE A 141 -3.45 12.53 3.00
C PHE A 141 -1.93 12.45 2.90
N LEU A 142 -1.29 13.57 3.22
CA LEU A 142 0.16 13.73 3.08
C LEU A 142 0.72 14.23 4.42
N LEU A 143 1.34 13.33 5.16
CA LEU A 143 1.93 13.67 6.45
C LEU A 143 3.37 14.17 6.27
N SER A 144 3.56 15.47 6.37
CA SER A 144 4.90 16.07 6.34
C SER A 144 5.55 16.02 7.72
N HIS A 145 6.88 16.14 7.72
CA HIS A 145 7.70 16.19 8.95
C HIS A 145 7.37 15.02 9.90
N SER A 146 7.32 13.83 9.34
CA SER A 146 6.77 12.67 10.04
C SER A 146 7.61 12.21 11.23
N LEU A 147 8.90 12.56 11.29
CA LEU A 147 9.72 12.26 12.47
C LEU A 147 9.24 13.00 13.72
N GLN A 148 8.61 14.15 13.55
CA GLN A 148 8.08 14.96 14.65
C GLN A 148 6.61 14.64 14.94
N ALA A 149 5.94 13.89 14.08
CA ALA A 149 4.51 13.63 14.19
C ALA A 149 4.17 12.53 15.21
N PHE A 150 5.11 11.65 15.47
CA PHE A 150 4.91 10.52 16.38
C PHE A 150 5.82 10.63 17.59
N ASP A 151 5.29 10.35 18.76
CA ASP A 151 6.07 10.28 19.99
C ASP A 151 7.04 9.10 19.92
N GLN A 152 8.24 9.37 20.43
CA GLN A 152 9.33 8.39 20.43
C GLN A 152 9.25 7.47 21.65
#